data_6d6e859b9fb1fbadba497fd78792f975
#
_entry.id   6d6e859b9fb1fbadba497fd78792f975
#
_cell.length_a   1.000
_cell.length_b   1.000
_cell.length_c   1.000
_cell.angle_alpha   90.00
_cell.angle_beta   90.00
_cell.angle_gamma   90.00
#
_symmetry.space_group_name_H-M   'P 1'
#
loop_
_entity.id
_entity.type
_entity.pdbx_description
1 polymer ?
#
loop_
_entity_poly.entity_id
_entity_poly.type
_entity_poly.pdbx_seq_one_letter_code
_entity_poly.pdbx_strand_id
1 'polypeptide(L)'
;IYSKRMADETERLLRSNRYLTSADVVAENRLDGGVNLNVKTQDSWTLNPGFSFGRGGGHNRTSLSLREHNLLGSGARIGLRYKSDIDRDSTTFQISDNNFMGTRLSYDLDYGNNSDGQNYLARLSSPFYSLDTKHSYGLKIENQSSIESLYDLGEVKNQYRYRTKRLDIFNAFSSGLKDDRVKRYSYGVALEDHTYSMEASAKPFLEELSTNTRRHIYPYIGIEILEDSFIEDKNLDNIGLVEDRHIGSRFHAKLGYAS
;
A
#
# COMPACT_ATOMS: atom_id res chain seq x y z
N ILE A 1 -22.32 -15.08 -19.22
CA ILE A 1 -23.62 -14.89 -18.55
C ILE A 1 -23.53 -13.59 -17.76
N TYR A 2 -24.46 -12.64 -18.06
CA TYR A 2 -24.54 -11.39 -17.29
C TYR A 2 -25.01 -11.65 -15.86
N SER A 3 -24.43 -10.91 -14.91
CA SER A 3 -24.85 -10.86 -13.52
C SER A 3 -24.77 -9.41 -13.05
N LYS A 4 -25.84 -8.90 -12.42
CA LYS A 4 -25.85 -7.55 -11.84
C LYS A 4 -24.68 -7.35 -10.87
N ARG A 5 -24.45 -8.32 -9.99
CA ARG A 5 -23.33 -8.31 -9.04
C ARG A 5 -21.97 -8.12 -9.73
N MET A 6 -21.74 -8.75 -10.89
CA MET A 6 -20.48 -8.58 -11.63
C MET A 6 -20.37 -7.18 -12.26
N ALA A 7 -21.51 -6.57 -12.64
CA ALA A 7 -21.52 -5.18 -13.11
C ALA A 7 -21.19 -4.23 -11.94
N ASP A 8 -21.84 -4.38 -10.79
CA ASP A 8 -21.59 -3.61 -9.58
C ASP A 8 -20.12 -3.75 -9.11
N GLU A 9 -19.56 -4.97 -9.19
CA GLU A 9 -18.12 -5.23 -8.93
C GLU A 9 -17.22 -4.49 -9.91
N THR A 10 -17.60 -4.45 -11.19
CA THR A 10 -16.83 -3.73 -12.22
C THR A 10 -16.85 -2.22 -11.97
N GLU A 11 -18.00 -1.66 -11.61
CA GLU A 11 -18.12 -0.25 -11.20
C GLU A 11 -17.18 0.07 -10.05
N ARG A 12 -17.20 -0.75 -8.98
CA ARG A 12 -16.32 -0.60 -7.81
C ARG A 12 -14.84 -0.65 -8.20
N LEU A 13 -14.45 -1.56 -9.07
CA LEU A 13 -13.07 -1.66 -9.57
C LEU A 13 -12.66 -0.43 -10.39
N LEU A 14 -13.56 0.12 -11.21
CA LEU A 14 -13.30 1.34 -11.95
C LEU A 14 -13.19 2.54 -11.01
N ARG A 15 -14.10 2.70 -10.04
CA ARG A 15 -14.08 3.78 -9.05
C ARG A 15 -12.87 3.73 -8.11
N SER A 16 -12.24 2.56 -7.93
CA SER A 16 -11.00 2.45 -7.17
C SER A 16 -9.81 3.21 -7.79
N ASN A 17 -9.94 3.59 -9.07
CA ASN A 17 -8.94 4.41 -9.75
C ASN A 17 -9.20 5.89 -9.50
N ARG A 18 -8.28 6.57 -8.85
CA ARG A 18 -8.40 7.99 -8.45
C ARG A 18 -8.44 8.99 -9.60
N TYR A 19 -8.26 8.54 -10.83
CA TYR A 19 -8.43 9.36 -12.02
C TYR A 19 -9.85 9.35 -12.59
N LEU A 20 -10.77 8.61 -11.96
CA LEU A 20 -12.19 8.61 -12.27
C LEU A 20 -12.98 9.23 -11.11
N THR A 21 -13.89 10.15 -11.44
CA THR A 21 -14.83 10.75 -10.47
C THR A 21 -16.00 9.80 -10.19
N SER A 22 -16.48 9.12 -11.24
CA SER A 22 -17.55 8.13 -11.17
C SER A 22 -17.39 7.08 -12.27
N ALA A 23 -17.99 5.94 -12.06
CA ALA A 23 -18.12 4.88 -13.06
C ALA A 23 -19.43 4.15 -12.85
N ASP A 24 -20.19 3.98 -13.93
CA ASP A 24 -21.48 3.29 -13.98
C ASP A 24 -21.45 2.26 -15.10
N VAL A 25 -22.00 1.06 -14.84
CA VAL A 25 -22.12 -0.03 -15.82
C VAL A 25 -23.60 -0.35 -16.03
N VAL A 26 -24.16 0.14 -17.12
CA VAL A 26 -25.57 -0.03 -17.44
C VAL A 26 -25.75 -1.20 -18.40
N ALA A 27 -26.59 -2.15 -18.00
CA ALA A 27 -26.94 -3.30 -18.82
C ALA A 27 -28.17 -3.02 -19.66
N GLU A 28 -28.10 -3.23 -20.97
CA GLU A 28 -29.20 -3.10 -21.92
C GLU A 28 -29.48 -4.43 -22.61
N ASN A 29 -30.71 -4.92 -22.50
CA ASN A 29 -31.11 -6.17 -23.14
C ASN A 29 -31.17 -6.00 -24.68
N ARG A 30 -30.61 -6.96 -25.38
CA ARG A 30 -30.68 -7.05 -26.84
C ARG A 30 -31.87 -7.93 -27.28
N LEU A 31 -32.36 -7.69 -28.50
CA LEU A 31 -33.44 -8.46 -29.08
C LEU A 31 -33.09 -9.94 -29.35
N ASP A 32 -31.80 -10.25 -29.45
CA ASP A 32 -31.26 -11.60 -29.64
C ASP A 32 -31.03 -12.38 -28.34
N GLY A 33 -31.47 -11.83 -27.20
CA GLY A 33 -31.27 -12.41 -25.87
C GLY A 33 -29.89 -12.13 -25.24
N GLY A 34 -29.04 -11.38 -25.92
CA GLY A 34 -27.78 -10.88 -25.39
C GLY A 34 -27.95 -9.65 -24.49
N VAL A 35 -26.88 -9.24 -23.83
CA VAL A 35 -26.82 -8.02 -23.00
C VAL A 35 -25.65 -7.16 -23.48
N ASN A 36 -25.93 -5.90 -23.80
CA ASN A 36 -24.88 -4.89 -23.96
C ASN A 36 -24.56 -4.29 -22.62
N LEU A 37 -23.28 -4.09 -22.36
CA LEU A 37 -22.81 -3.35 -21.18
C LEU A 37 -22.28 -2.00 -21.64
N ASN A 38 -22.95 -0.94 -21.24
CA ASN A 38 -22.53 0.43 -21.49
C ASN A 38 -21.79 0.94 -20.25
N VAL A 39 -20.49 1.16 -20.38
CA VAL A 39 -19.63 1.70 -19.31
C VAL A 39 -19.55 3.21 -19.49
N LYS A 40 -20.01 3.94 -18.51
CA LYS A 40 -19.92 5.41 -18.44
C LYS A 40 -18.93 5.79 -17.34
N THR A 41 -17.91 6.55 -17.68
CA THR A 41 -16.92 7.04 -16.73
C THR A 41 -16.82 8.55 -16.83
N GLN A 42 -16.46 9.18 -15.71
CA GLN A 42 -16.16 10.58 -15.66
C GLN A 42 -14.74 10.77 -15.11
N ASP A 43 -13.91 11.47 -15.86
CA ASP A 43 -12.53 11.71 -15.45
C ASP A 43 -12.45 12.70 -14.28
N SER A 44 -11.45 12.51 -13.44
CA SER A 44 -11.09 13.40 -12.35
C SER A 44 -9.84 14.22 -12.70
N TRP A 45 -9.61 15.28 -11.94
CA TRP A 45 -8.32 15.96 -11.94
C TRP A 45 -7.24 15.04 -11.35
N THR A 46 -6.23 14.72 -12.13
CA THR A 46 -5.25 13.69 -11.80
C THR A 46 -4.04 14.20 -11.02
N LEU A 47 -3.70 15.50 -11.21
CA LEU A 47 -2.55 16.13 -10.57
C LEU A 47 -2.94 16.74 -9.22
N ASN A 48 -2.38 16.20 -8.13
CA ASN A 48 -2.69 16.61 -6.76
C ASN A 48 -1.46 17.21 -6.06
N PRO A 49 -1.33 18.55 -6.01
CA PRO A 49 -0.38 19.21 -5.15
C PRO A 49 -0.85 19.15 -3.69
N GLY A 50 0.08 18.97 -2.77
CA GLY A 50 -0.19 18.96 -1.34
C GLY A 50 0.82 19.79 -0.57
N PHE A 51 0.32 20.56 0.39
CA PHE A 51 1.13 21.34 1.33
C PHE A 51 0.61 21.11 2.74
N SER A 52 1.48 20.90 3.68
CA SER A 52 1.14 20.94 5.10
C SER A 52 2.24 21.64 5.90
N PHE A 53 1.81 22.43 6.88
CA PHE A 53 2.68 23.08 7.84
C PHE A 53 2.12 22.85 9.25
N GLY A 54 2.99 22.56 10.18
CA GLY A 54 2.65 22.42 11.59
C GLY A 54 3.79 22.90 12.47
N ARG A 55 3.46 23.32 13.69
CA ARG A 55 4.45 23.67 14.72
C ARG A 55 4.06 23.04 16.04
N GLY A 56 5.01 22.37 16.67
CA GLY A 56 4.81 21.76 17.97
C GLY A 56 6.12 21.68 18.74
N GLY A 57 6.12 21.94 20.06
CA GLY A 57 7.32 21.89 20.89
C GLY A 57 8.43 22.83 20.45
N GLY A 58 8.13 23.96 19.80
CA GLY A 58 9.13 24.91 19.28
C GLY A 58 9.70 24.54 17.91
N HIS A 59 9.36 23.39 17.35
CA HIS A 59 9.86 22.90 16.05
C HIS A 59 8.80 23.01 14.94
N ASN A 60 9.25 23.31 13.73
CA ASN A 60 8.40 23.36 12.56
C ASN A 60 8.41 22.01 11.86
N ARG A 61 7.25 21.65 11.26
CA ARG A 61 7.10 20.50 10.36
C ARG A 61 6.51 21.01 9.05
N THR A 62 7.15 20.66 7.96
CA THR A 62 6.72 21.07 6.62
C THR A 62 6.66 19.86 5.71
N SER A 63 5.61 19.77 4.89
CA SER A 63 5.56 18.77 3.84
C SER A 63 5.03 19.40 2.55
N LEU A 64 5.72 19.11 1.45
CA LEU A 64 5.33 19.43 0.09
C LEU A 64 5.16 18.12 -0.66
N SER A 65 4.12 17.99 -1.47
CA SER A 65 3.95 16.82 -2.31
C SER A 65 3.29 17.17 -3.64
N LEU A 66 3.65 16.42 -4.67
CA LEU A 66 3.01 16.45 -5.97
C LEU A 66 2.76 15.02 -6.40
N ARG A 67 1.51 14.68 -6.73
CA ARG A 67 1.11 13.37 -7.20
C ARG A 67 0.31 13.48 -8.48
N GLU A 68 0.68 12.66 -9.46
CA GLU A 68 -0.09 12.42 -10.67
C GLU A 68 -0.68 11.00 -10.60
N HIS A 69 -1.99 10.89 -10.77
CA HIS A 69 -2.71 9.62 -10.62
C HIS A 69 -2.97 8.89 -11.93
N ASN A 70 -2.65 9.50 -13.08
CA ASN A 70 -2.85 8.91 -14.40
C ASN A 70 -1.77 9.38 -15.37
N LEU A 71 -0.53 9.05 -15.09
CA LEU A 71 0.64 9.51 -15.87
C LEU A 71 0.46 9.21 -17.35
N LEU A 72 0.36 10.27 -18.15
CA LEU A 72 0.17 10.19 -19.61
C LEU A 72 -1.02 9.30 -20.04
N GLY A 73 -2.05 9.15 -19.22
CA GLY A 73 -3.21 8.33 -19.53
C GLY A 73 -3.01 6.82 -19.35
N SER A 74 -1.89 6.39 -18.79
CA SER A 74 -1.54 4.97 -18.63
C SER A 74 -2.18 4.27 -17.42
N GLY A 75 -2.78 5.05 -16.48
CA GLY A 75 -3.22 4.54 -15.17
C GLY A 75 -2.10 4.44 -14.14
N ALA A 76 -0.83 4.61 -14.54
CA ALA A 76 0.29 4.64 -13.61
C ALA A 76 0.26 5.93 -12.75
N ARG A 77 0.67 5.79 -11.51
CA ARG A 77 0.76 6.89 -10.53
C ARG A 77 2.21 7.21 -10.26
N ILE A 78 2.51 8.51 -10.17
CA ILE A 78 3.83 8.99 -9.77
C ILE A 78 3.66 10.04 -8.66
N GLY A 79 4.57 10.04 -7.70
CA GLY A 79 4.55 10.97 -6.58
C GLY A 79 5.94 11.42 -6.19
N LEU A 80 6.05 12.71 -5.86
CA LEU A 80 7.23 13.28 -5.22
C LEU A 80 6.77 13.97 -3.94
N ARG A 81 7.46 13.70 -2.84
CA ARG A 81 7.20 14.34 -1.54
C ARG A 81 8.50 14.76 -0.89
N TYR A 82 8.54 16.00 -0.44
CA TYR A 82 9.52 16.48 0.51
C TYR A 82 8.86 16.67 1.88
N LYS A 83 9.50 16.20 2.94
CA LYS A 83 9.08 16.39 4.31
C LYS A 83 10.28 16.82 5.14
N SER A 84 10.12 17.86 5.95
CA SER A 84 11.07 18.29 6.95
C SER A 84 10.42 18.20 8.33
N ASP A 85 11.10 17.57 9.27
CA ASP A 85 10.66 17.35 10.65
C ASP A 85 11.86 17.54 11.58
N ILE A 86 11.64 17.53 12.90
CA ILE A 86 12.70 17.67 13.92
C ILE A 86 13.81 16.62 13.79
N ASP A 87 13.42 15.39 13.44
CA ASP A 87 14.34 14.26 13.42
C ASP A 87 14.90 13.98 12.01
N ARG A 88 14.19 14.42 10.94
CA ARG A 88 14.53 13.98 9.60
C ARG A 88 13.99 14.89 8.50
N ASP A 89 14.84 15.17 7.54
CA ASP A 89 14.44 15.62 6.21
C ASP A 89 14.36 14.43 5.27
N SER A 90 13.31 14.36 4.48
CA SER A 90 13.02 13.22 3.61
C SER A 90 12.51 13.67 2.25
N THR A 91 13.11 13.14 1.19
CA THR A 91 12.58 13.24 -0.17
C THR A 91 12.19 11.84 -0.63
N THR A 92 10.90 11.66 -0.95
CA THR A 92 10.36 10.37 -1.36
C THR A 92 9.83 10.45 -2.79
N PHE A 93 10.26 9.51 -3.61
CA PHE A 93 9.74 9.25 -4.95
C PHE A 93 8.94 7.95 -4.94
N GLN A 94 7.77 7.96 -5.59
CA GLN A 94 6.86 6.81 -5.67
C GLN A 94 6.40 6.63 -7.11
N ILE A 95 6.33 5.39 -7.57
CA ILE A 95 5.68 5.01 -8.82
C ILE A 95 4.93 3.71 -8.62
N SER A 96 3.69 3.64 -9.10
CA SER A 96 2.88 2.42 -8.98
C SER A 96 1.88 2.32 -10.12
N ASP A 97 1.50 1.08 -10.44
CA ASP A 97 0.47 0.77 -11.41
C ASP A 97 -0.27 -0.50 -10.96
N ASN A 98 -1.60 -0.46 -11.00
CA ASN A 98 -2.44 -1.59 -10.63
C ASN A 98 -2.72 -2.54 -11.81
N ASN A 99 -2.40 -2.12 -13.04
CA ASN A 99 -2.73 -2.86 -14.27
C ASN A 99 -1.55 -2.84 -15.24
N PHE A 100 -0.35 -3.14 -14.75
CA PHE A 100 0.88 -3.07 -15.53
C PHE A 100 0.76 -3.76 -16.89
N MET A 101 1.03 -3.00 -17.95
CA MET A 101 0.88 -3.44 -19.35
C MET A 101 -0.53 -4.02 -19.67
N GLY A 102 -1.59 -3.50 -19.04
CA GLY A 102 -2.96 -3.98 -19.26
C GLY A 102 -3.26 -5.34 -18.65
N THR A 103 -2.39 -5.85 -17.79
CA THR A 103 -2.57 -7.12 -17.08
C THR A 103 -3.17 -6.89 -15.68
N ARG A 104 -3.35 -7.95 -14.90
CA ARG A 104 -3.72 -7.88 -13.47
C ARG A 104 -2.49 -7.82 -12.55
N LEU A 105 -1.32 -7.61 -13.11
CA LEU A 105 -0.09 -7.42 -12.35
C LEU A 105 -0.02 -5.98 -11.87
N SER A 106 0.23 -5.79 -10.59
CA SER A 106 0.47 -4.49 -9.98
C SER A 106 1.91 -4.38 -9.51
N TYR A 107 2.46 -3.18 -9.59
CA TYR A 107 3.72 -2.87 -8.94
C TYR A 107 3.63 -1.59 -8.11
N ASP A 108 4.43 -1.54 -7.03
CA ASP A 108 4.69 -0.36 -6.23
C ASP A 108 6.20 -0.24 -6.01
N LEU A 109 6.77 0.90 -6.35
CA LEU A 109 8.16 1.22 -6.14
C LEU A 109 8.25 2.54 -5.38
N ASP A 110 8.84 2.51 -4.19
CA ASP A 110 9.10 3.67 -3.37
C ASP A 110 10.59 3.82 -3.11
N TYR A 111 11.10 5.01 -3.24
CA TYR A 111 12.46 5.37 -2.86
C TYR A 111 12.44 6.63 -2.01
N GLY A 112 13.02 6.57 -0.84
CA GLY A 112 13.19 7.68 0.07
C GLY A 112 14.67 7.95 0.35
N ASN A 113 15.09 9.19 0.10
CA ASN A 113 16.38 9.71 0.53
C ASN A 113 16.15 10.62 1.74
N ASN A 114 16.70 10.21 2.87
CA ASN A 114 16.53 10.88 4.16
C ASN A 114 17.86 11.43 4.63
N SER A 115 17.82 12.48 5.46
CA SER A 115 19.03 13.06 6.07
C SER A 115 19.84 12.06 6.91
N ASP A 116 19.21 10.99 7.37
CA ASP A 116 19.79 9.97 8.25
C ASP A 116 19.86 8.57 7.62
N GLY A 117 19.46 8.41 6.36
CA GLY A 117 19.51 7.14 5.66
C GLY A 117 18.64 7.07 4.43
N GLN A 118 18.36 5.87 3.99
CA GLN A 118 17.57 5.62 2.78
C GLN A 118 16.57 4.50 3.04
N ASN A 119 15.44 4.57 2.32
CA ASN A 119 14.48 3.48 2.30
C ASN A 119 14.01 3.21 0.86
N TYR A 120 13.78 1.96 0.55
CA TYR A 120 13.14 1.57 -0.68
C TYR A 120 12.22 0.37 -0.45
N LEU A 121 11.13 0.40 -1.18
CA LEU A 121 10.14 -0.67 -1.28
C LEU A 121 10.00 -1.02 -2.77
N ALA A 122 10.02 -2.31 -3.07
CA ALA A 122 9.59 -2.84 -4.36
C ALA A 122 8.57 -3.95 -4.10
N ARG A 123 7.38 -3.81 -4.66
CA ARG A 123 6.34 -4.83 -4.63
C ARG A 123 5.90 -5.14 -6.05
N LEU A 124 5.79 -6.41 -6.35
CA LEU A 124 5.21 -6.92 -7.58
C LEU A 124 4.20 -8.00 -7.19
N SER A 125 2.95 -7.86 -7.61
CA SER A 125 1.92 -8.81 -7.22
C SER A 125 0.77 -8.89 -8.23
N SER A 126 0.13 -10.04 -8.28
CA SER A 126 -1.21 -10.19 -8.85
C SER A 126 -2.19 -10.29 -7.68
N PRO A 127 -2.83 -9.18 -7.26
CA PRO A 127 -3.67 -9.17 -6.06
C PRO A 127 -5.03 -9.82 -6.31
N PHE A 128 -5.77 -10.09 -5.24
CA PHE A 128 -7.19 -10.35 -5.33
C PHE A 128 -7.92 -9.04 -5.70
N TYR A 129 -8.01 -8.74 -7.00
CA TYR A 129 -8.61 -7.50 -7.49
C TYR A 129 -10.14 -7.49 -7.39
N SER A 130 -10.77 -8.66 -7.27
CA SER A 130 -12.21 -8.81 -7.07
C SER A 130 -12.51 -9.90 -6.04
N LEU A 131 -13.76 -9.97 -5.58
CA LEU A 131 -14.21 -11.00 -4.64
C LEU A 131 -14.20 -12.40 -5.27
N ASP A 132 -14.34 -12.48 -6.60
CA ASP A 132 -14.31 -13.73 -7.35
C ASP A 132 -12.91 -14.18 -7.79
N THR A 133 -11.90 -13.34 -7.58
CA THR A 133 -10.51 -13.69 -7.92
C THR A 133 -10.06 -14.90 -7.11
N LYS A 134 -9.55 -15.92 -7.80
CA LYS A 134 -9.21 -17.23 -7.19
C LYS A 134 -7.76 -17.35 -6.78
N HIS A 135 -6.86 -16.58 -7.40
CA HIS A 135 -5.42 -16.68 -7.17
C HIS A 135 -4.81 -15.31 -6.98
N SER A 136 -3.86 -15.23 -6.06
CA SER A 136 -3.03 -14.05 -5.82
C SER A 136 -1.62 -14.53 -5.48
N TYR A 137 -0.62 -13.81 -5.94
CA TYR A 137 0.78 -14.09 -5.63
C TYR A 137 1.57 -12.79 -5.66
N GLY A 138 2.72 -12.80 -5.02
CA GLY A 138 3.56 -11.61 -5.04
C GLY A 138 4.90 -11.77 -4.37
N LEU A 139 5.70 -10.75 -4.62
CA LEU A 139 7.03 -10.54 -4.09
C LEU A 139 7.07 -9.13 -3.50
N LYS A 140 7.61 -8.97 -2.29
CA LYS A 140 7.90 -7.69 -1.65
C LYS A 140 9.35 -7.67 -1.20
N ILE A 141 10.06 -6.62 -1.57
CA ILE A 141 11.40 -6.31 -1.10
C ILE A 141 11.34 -4.96 -0.41
N GLU A 142 11.89 -4.88 0.80
CA GLU A 142 11.92 -3.66 1.58
C GLU A 142 13.29 -3.52 2.24
N ASN A 143 13.84 -2.32 2.19
CA ASN A 143 15.05 -1.98 2.90
C ASN A 143 14.89 -0.58 3.49
N GLN A 144 15.20 -0.45 4.76
CA GLN A 144 15.15 0.81 5.49
C GLN A 144 16.43 0.99 6.29
N SER A 145 16.95 2.20 6.28
CA SER A 145 18.05 2.61 7.16
C SER A 145 17.69 3.95 7.77
N SER A 146 17.79 4.06 9.09
CA SER A 146 17.50 5.28 9.85
C SER A 146 18.44 5.40 11.05
N ILE A 147 18.64 6.62 11.51
CA ILE A 147 19.26 6.89 12.82
C ILE A 147 18.12 7.09 13.83
N GLU A 148 18.12 6.27 14.85
CA GLU A 148 17.18 6.36 15.97
C GLU A 148 17.86 7.06 17.14
N SER A 149 17.21 8.08 17.68
CA SER A 149 17.73 8.87 18.79
C SER A 149 17.10 8.45 20.11
N LEU A 150 17.92 8.24 21.13
CA LEU A 150 17.49 8.04 22.51
C LEU A 150 17.51 9.39 23.22
N TYR A 151 16.36 9.82 23.69
CA TYR A 151 16.18 11.09 24.38
C TYR A 151 16.12 10.90 25.88
N ASP A 152 16.70 11.87 26.61
CA ASP A 152 16.53 12.02 28.03
C ASP A 152 16.33 13.50 28.35
N LEU A 153 15.23 13.84 29.01
CA LEU A 153 14.84 15.23 29.33
C LEU A 153 14.83 16.17 28.10
N GLY A 154 14.48 15.64 26.92
CA GLY A 154 14.43 16.41 25.67
C GLY A 154 15.78 16.56 24.95
N GLU A 155 16.85 16.04 25.50
CA GLU A 155 18.18 16.02 24.88
C GLU A 155 18.50 14.65 24.26
N VAL A 156 19.15 14.65 23.10
CA VAL A 156 19.65 13.40 22.49
C VAL A 156 20.83 12.90 23.35
N LYS A 157 20.66 11.78 24.02
CA LYS A 157 21.70 11.15 24.82
C LYS A 157 22.52 10.16 24.02
N ASN A 158 21.90 9.47 23.07
CA ASN A 158 22.59 8.49 22.26
C ASN A 158 21.90 8.31 20.90
N GLN A 159 22.60 7.77 19.92
CA GLN A 159 22.08 7.47 18.59
C GLN A 159 22.61 6.12 18.12
N TYR A 160 21.78 5.36 17.47
CA TYR A 160 22.15 4.12 16.79
C TYR A 160 21.52 4.06 15.41
N ARG A 161 22.22 3.43 14.48
CA ARG A 161 21.70 3.14 13.16
C ARG A 161 20.91 1.83 13.21
N TYR A 162 19.67 1.91 12.76
CA TYR A 162 18.80 0.77 12.59
C TYR A 162 18.62 0.50 11.09
N ARG A 163 18.88 -0.74 10.68
CA ARG A 163 18.64 -1.20 9.32
C ARG A 163 17.74 -2.40 9.34
N THR A 164 16.74 -2.38 8.46
CA THR A 164 15.85 -3.51 8.24
C THR A 164 15.89 -3.90 6.77
N LYS A 165 16.06 -5.20 6.49
CA LYS A 165 15.86 -5.76 5.15
C LYS A 165 14.79 -6.81 5.24
N ARG A 166 13.82 -6.76 4.36
CA ARG A 166 12.74 -7.74 4.29
C ARG A 166 12.55 -8.23 2.87
N LEU A 167 12.39 -9.53 2.73
CA LEU A 167 11.91 -10.20 1.53
C LEU A 167 10.71 -11.03 1.91
N ASP A 168 9.61 -10.88 1.19
CA ASP A 168 8.38 -11.67 1.39
C ASP A 168 7.93 -12.21 0.03
N ILE A 169 7.74 -13.52 -0.06
CA ILE A 169 7.22 -14.20 -1.25
C ILE A 169 5.99 -14.96 -0.81
N PHE A 170 4.87 -14.75 -1.50
CA PHE A 170 3.63 -15.39 -1.14
C PHE A 170 2.85 -15.91 -2.34
N ASN A 171 2.01 -16.88 -2.05
CA ASN A 171 0.93 -17.34 -2.92
C ASN A 171 -0.35 -17.43 -2.09
N ALA A 172 -1.49 -17.17 -2.71
CA ALA A 172 -2.77 -17.24 -2.05
C ALA A 172 -3.87 -17.72 -3.02
N PHE A 173 -4.87 -18.36 -2.47
CA PHE A 173 -6.01 -18.88 -3.23
C PHE A 173 -7.32 -18.61 -2.51
N SER A 174 -8.39 -18.54 -3.29
CA SER A 174 -9.74 -18.29 -2.82
C SER A 174 -10.74 -19.19 -3.54
N SER A 175 -11.80 -19.55 -2.86
CA SER A 175 -12.96 -20.20 -3.49
C SER A 175 -13.89 -19.22 -4.23
N GLY A 176 -13.58 -17.92 -4.19
CA GLY A 176 -14.45 -16.84 -4.62
C GLY A 176 -15.55 -16.54 -3.62
N LEU A 177 -16.50 -15.69 -4.03
CA LEU A 177 -17.65 -15.30 -3.21
C LEU A 177 -18.62 -16.48 -3.06
N LYS A 178 -18.97 -16.83 -1.82
CA LYS A 178 -20.00 -17.82 -1.46
C LYS A 178 -20.71 -17.35 -0.19
N ASP A 179 -22.03 -17.36 -0.21
CA ASP A 179 -22.87 -16.98 0.94
C ASP A 179 -22.45 -15.63 1.53
N ASP A 180 -22.31 -14.62 0.66
CA ASP A 180 -21.89 -13.24 0.95
C ASP A 180 -20.53 -13.13 1.65
N ARG A 181 -19.68 -14.16 1.55
CA ARG A 181 -18.34 -14.18 2.13
C ARG A 181 -17.30 -14.74 1.19
N VAL A 182 -16.11 -14.17 1.28
CA VAL A 182 -14.91 -14.68 0.61
C VAL A 182 -13.96 -15.24 1.65
N LYS A 183 -13.45 -16.45 1.41
CA LYS A 183 -12.37 -17.04 2.20
C LYS A 183 -11.12 -17.11 1.34
N ARG A 184 -10.03 -16.53 1.83
CA ARG A 184 -8.74 -16.50 1.18
C ARG A 184 -7.71 -17.17 2.08
N TYR A 185 -6.91 -18.04 1.52
CA TYR A 185 -5.84 -18.75 2.22
C TYR A 185 -4.52 -18.36 1.58
N SER A 186 -3.54 -18.04 2.38
CA SER A 186 -2.21 -17.65 1.92
C SER A 186 -1.13 -18.50 2.56
N TYR A 187 -0.03 -18.66 1.86
CA TYR A 187 1.21 -19.22 2.38
C TYR A 187 2.39 -18.50 1.74
N GLY A 188 3.48 -18.46 2.45
CA GLY A 188 4.67 -17.76 1.97
C GLY A 188 5.87 -17.99 2.85
N VAL A 189 6.97 -17.34 2.46
CA VAL A 189 8.21 -17.29 3.23
C VAL A 189 8.64 -15.84 3.35
N ALA A 190 8.96 -15.42 4.56
CA ALA A 190 9.55 -14.13 4.84
C ALA A 190 10.97 -14.26 5.37
N LEU A 191 11.86 -13.39 4.91
CA LEU A 191 13.20 -13.18 5.43
C LEU A 191 13.24 -11.76 5.99
N GLU A 192 13.73 -11.61 7.21
CA GLU A 192 13.89 -10.33 7.88
C GLU A 192 15.27 -10.25 8.54
N ASP A 193 16.05 -9.25 8.15
CA ASP A 193 17.31 -8.90 8.80
C ASP A 193 17.14 -7.58 9.55
N HIS A 194 17.41 -7.57 10.83
CA HIS A 194 17.45 -6.38 11.68
C HIS A 194 18.88 -6.17 12.15
N THR A 195 19.48 -5.05 11.78
CA THR A 195 20.85 -4.71 12.16
C THR A 195 20.84 -3.42 12.96
N TYR A 196 21.45 -3.47 14.13
CA TYR A 196 21.67 -2.34 15.01
C TYR A 196 23.17 -2.05 15.05
N SER A 197 23.57 -0.81 14.83
CA SER A 197 24.97 -0.38 14.94
C SER A 197 25.06 0.99 15.59
N MET A 198 26.08 1.19 16.39
CA MET A 198 26.33 2.48 17.00
C MET A 198 26.73 3.52 15.94
N GLU A 199 26.24 4.75 16.08
CA GLU A 199 26.78 5.88 15.33
C GLU A 199 28.08 6.38 16.00
N ALA A 200 28.99 6.94 15.19
CA ALA A 200 30.32 7.38 15.66
C ALA A 200 30.25 8.48 16.74
N SER A 201 29.12 9.17 16.88
CA SER A 201 28.86 10.18 17.90
C SER A 201 28.37 9.62 19.23
N ALA A 202 28.12 8.31 19.30
CA ALA A 202 27.55 7.66 20.47
C ALA A 202 28.54 7.62 21.65
N LYS A 203 28.05 7.88 22.87
CA LYS A 203 28.84 7.75 24.08
C LYS A 203 29.10 6.28 24.42
N PRO A 204 30.27 5.96 25.07
CA PRO A 204 30.71 4.56 25.30
C PRO A 204 29.77 3.68 26.15
N PHE A 205 28.73 4.24 26.76
CA PHE A 205 27.80 3.51 27.63
C PHE A 205 27.03 2.37 26.94
N LEU A 206 27.03 2.34 25.61
CA LEU A 206 26.36 1.29 24.83
C LEU A 206 27.34 0.41 24.02
N GLU A 207 28.58 0.30 24.45
CA GLU A 207 29.59 -0.59 23.85
C GLU A 207 29.12 -2.05 23.74
N GLU A 208 28.19 -2.48 24.60
CA GLU A 208 27.52 -3.79 24.52
C GLU A 208 26.54 -3.92 23.34
N LEU A 209 26.11 -2.83 22.72
CA LEU A 209 25.34 -2.82 21.47
C LEU A 209 26.23 -2.83 20.21
N SER A 210 27.43 -3.42 20.32
CA SER A 210 28.24 -3.75 19.16
C SER A 210 27.38 -4.42 18.11
N THR A 211 27.50 -4.05 16.84
CA THR A 211 26.69 -4.47 15.69
C THR A 211 25.97 -5.81 15.89
N ASN A 212 24.70 -5.76 16.25
CA ASN A 212 23.89 -6.94 16.45
C ASN A 212 22.97 -7.12 15.24
N THR A 213 23.12 -8.24 14.55
CA THR A 213 22.25 -8.59 13.43
C THR A 213 21.39 -9.78 13.84
N ARG A 214 20.09 -9.59 13.76
CA ARG A 214 19.09 -10.65 13.97
C ARG A 214 18.48 -10.99 12.64
N ARG A 215 18.63 -12.23 12.21
CA ARG A 215 18.05 -12.77 11.00
C ARG A 215 16.95 -13.74 11.35
N HIS A 216 15.79 -13.55 10.73
CA HIS A 216 14.66 -14.45 10.85
C HIS A 216 14.24 -14.91 9.45
N ILE A 217 14.12 -16.23 9.30
CA ILE A 217 13.54 -16.85 8.10
C ILE A 217 12.37 -17.67 8.59
N TYR A 218 11.18 -17.36 8.10
CA TYR A 218 10.01 -18.09 8.54
C TYR A 218 8.99 -18.34 7.43
N PRO A 219 8.57 -19.59 7.28
CA PRO A 219 7.36 -19.89 6.54
C PRO A 219 6.14 -19.41 7.32
N TYR A 220 5.09 -19.08 6.60
CA TYR A 220 3.82 -18.70 7.21
C TYR A 220 2.62 -19.19 6.42
N ILE A 221 1.50 -19.27 7.12
CA ILE A 221 0.17 -19.47 6.56
C ILE A 221 -0.75 -18.35 7.03
N GLY A 222 -1.77 -18.05 6.24
CA GLY A 222 -2.75 -17.03 6.61
C GLY A 222 -4.14 -17.37 6.12
N ILE A 223 -5.12 -16.80 6.78
CA ILE A 223 -6.52 -16.84 6.40
C ILE A 223 -7.11 -15.43 6.45
N GLU A 224 -7.88 -15.08 5.45
CA GLU A 224 -8.72 -13.89 5.43
C GLU A 224 -10.16 -14.31 5.14
N ILE A 225 -11.10 -13.78 5.91
CA ILE A 225 -12.54 -13.90 5.66
C ILE A 225 -13.09 -12.49 5.53
N LEU A 226 -13.73 -12.22 4.41
CA LEU A 226 -14.27 -10.92 4.04
C LEU A 226 -15.75 -11.07 3.69
N GLU A 227 -16.61 -10.25 4.28
CA GLU A 227 -18.03 -10.17 3.95
C GLU A 227 -18.24 -9.21 2.78
N ASP A 228 -19.12 -9.58 1.82
CA ASP A 228 -19.48 -8.73 0.67
C ASP A 228 -20.51 -7.68 1.11
N SER A 229 -20.05 -6.63 1.75
CA SER A 229 -20.89 -5.52 2.19
C SER A 229 -20.18 -4.20 1.95
N PHE A 230 -20.66 -3.46 0.95
CA PHE A 230 -20.09 -2.17 0.55
C PHE A 230 -21.21 -1.13 0.46
N ILE A 231 -20.87 0.11 0.75
CA ILE A 231 -21.68 1.29 0.47
C ILE A 231 -20.91 2.24 -0.44
N GLU A 232 -21.65 2.91 -1.29
CA GLU A 232 -21.13 4.02 -2.08
C GLU A 232 -21.32 5.31 -1.28
N ASP A 233 -20.29 6.12 -1.22
CA ASP A 233 -20.35 7.43 -0.60
C ASP A 233 -19.57 8.45 -1.46
N LYS A 234 -19.91 9.72 -1.33
CA LYS A 234 -19.29 10.80 -2.07
C LYS A 234 -18.55 11.73 -1.13
N ASN A 235 -17.33 12.13 -1.51
CA ASN A 235 -16.48 13.02 -0.72
C ASN A 235 -15.99 12.40 0.61
N LEU A 236 -15.81 11.10 0.67
CA LEU A 236 -15.36 10.42 1.88
C LEU A 236 -13.89 10.79 2.19
N ASP A 237 -12.98 10.43 1.32
CA ASP A 237 -11.55 10.71 1.44
C ASP A 237 -11.08 11.79 0.44
N ASN A 238 -11.77 11.91 -0.71
CA ASN A 238 -11.42 12.85 -1.75
C ASN A 238 -12.65 13.64 -2.22
N ILE A 239 -12.52 14.96 -2.28
CA ILE A 239 -13.60 15.85 -2.73
C ILE A 239 -13.95 15.55 -4.19
N GLY A 240 -15.23 15.33 -4.46
CA GLY A 240 -15.77 15.10 -5.81
C GLY A 240 -15.78 13.65 -6.26
N LEU A 241 -15.08 12.73 -5.58
CA LEU A 241 -15.07 11.31 -5.95
C LEU A 241 -16.23 10.54 -5.31
N VAL A 242 -16.75 9.57 -6.05
CA VAL A 242 -17.60 8.50 -5.53
C VAL A 242 -16.70 7.35 -5.09
N GLU A 243 -16.78 6.96 -3.85
CA GLU A 243 -15.88 6.00 -3.22
C GLU A 243 -16.71 4.85 -2.62
N ASP A 244 -16.19 3.62 -2.77
CA ASP A 244 -16.81 2.43 -2.21
C ASP A 244 -16.15 2.11 -0.86
N ARG A 245 -16.97 2.07 0.19
CA ARG A 245 -16.51 1.74 1.54
C ARG A 245 -17.00 0.36 1.94
N HIS A 246 -16.07 -0.51 2.30
CA HIS A 246 -16.40 -1.79 2.92
C HIS A 246 -16.90 -1.57 4.34
N ILE A 247 -18.11 -2.04 4.62
CA ILE A 247 -18.79 -1.93 5.93
C ILE A 247 -19.02 -3.29 6.58
N GLY A 248 -18.76 -4.38 5.84
CA GLY A 248 -18.89 -5.74 6.34
C GLY A 248 -17.78 -6.14 7.31
N SER A 249 -17.92 -7.31 7.90
CA SER A 249 -16.91 -7.89 8.76
C SER A 249 -15.69 -8.37 7.94
N ARG A 250 -14.49 -8.16 8.51
CA ARG A 250 -13.24 -8.69 7.97
C ARG A 250 -12.43 -9.31 9.09
N PHE A 251 -12.10 -10.58 8.91
CA PHE A 251 -11.19 -11.30 9.80
C PHE A 251 -9.92 -11.66 9.03
N HIS A 252 -8.77 -11.43 9.64
CA HIS A 252 -7.47 -11.81 9.10
C HIS A 252 -6.60 -12.37 10.20
N ALA A 253 -5.98 -13.52 9.94
CA ALA A 253 -4.98 -14.13 10.82
C ALA A 253 -3.81 -14.65 9.99
N LYS A 254 -2.59 -14.46 10.50
CA LYS A 254 -1.34 -14.96 9.92
C LYS A 254 -0.52 -15.61 11.02
N LEU A 255 -0.04 -16.82 10.77
CA LEU A 255 0.81 -17.58 11.68
C LEU A 255 2.11 -17.93 10.96
N GLY A 256 3.24 -17.54 11.53
CA GLY A 256 4.58 -17.87 11.06
C GLY A 256 5.41 -18.51 12.17
N TYR A 257 6.34 -19.35 11.80
CA TYR A 257 7.32 -19.96 12.71
C TYR A 257 8.71 -19.51 12.33
N ALA A 258 9.32 -18.70 13.19
CA ALA A 258 10.70 -18.23 13.05
C ALA A 258 11.66 -19.17 13.77
N SER A 259 12.70 -19.59 13.09
CA SER A 259 13.82 -20.35 13.66
C SER A 259 15.01 -19.45 13.86
#